data_976bb0e2a6c6919f07e0d846a08a5416
#
_entry.id   976bb0e2a6c6919f07e0d846a08a5416
#
_cell.length_a   1.000
_cell.length_b   1.000
_cell.length_c   1.000
_cell.angle_alpha   90.00
_cell.angle_beta   90.00
_cell.angle_gamma   90.00
#
_symmetry.space_group_name_H-M   'P 1'
#
loop_
_entity.id
_entity.type
_entity.pdbx_description
1 polymer ?
#
loop_
_entity_poly.entity_id
_entity_poly.type
_entity_poly.pdbx_seq_one_letter_code
_entity_poly.pdbx_strand_id
1 'polypeptide(L)'
;MKQAHICLDETLGIRYAILPGDPARLDRIAAKLEDVQELAYNREFRSLRGRYKGVDVLALSTGIGGSSAGIAVEELHNIGVQAAIRIGSCGALQKGIGLGELVLVTGAVRDDGASKAYVPAIYPAVADFTLYGCCVEAAKTLGAVTHEGICHSHESFYHEENEAESAYWSKKGVLGADMETAALFT
;
A
#
# COMPACT_ATOMS: atom_id res chain seq x y z
N MET A 1 18.97 9.57 -12.10
CA MET A 1 20.00 9.20 -11.05
C MET A 1 19.44 8.04 -10.23
N LYS A 2 20.30 7.03 -9.93
CA LYS A 2 19.88 5.86 -9.15
C LYS A 2 19.46 6.25 -7.72
N GLN A 3 18.28 5.85 -7.30
CA GLN A 3 17.74 6.11 -5.97
C GLN A 3 18.49 5.29 -4.90
N ALA A 4 18.59 5.84 -3.69
CA ALA A 4 19.45 5.28 -2.65
C ALA A 4 18.94 3.96 -2.05
N HIS A 5 17.62 3.81 -1.93
CA HIS A 5 17.00 2.67 -1.25
C HIS A 5 16.44 1.66 -2.25
N ILE A 6 15.57 2.07 -3.18
CA ILE A 6 15.00 1.14 -4.17
C ILE A 6 16.00 0.73 -5.26
N CYS A 7 17.12 1.42 -5.37
CA CYS A 7 18.20 1.13 -6.34
C CYS A 7 17.76 1.12 -7.81
N LEU A 8 16.74 1.89 -8.16
CA LEU A 8 16.24 2.11 -9.52
C LEU A 8 16.47 3.55 -9.97
N ASP A 9 16.29 3.83 -11.25
CA ASP A 9 16.40 5.18 -11.80
C ASP A 9 15.36 5.43 -12.92
N GLU A 10 15.30 6.67 -13.38
CA GLU A 10 14.35 7.17 -14.38
C GLU A 10 14.43 6.46 -15.74
N THR A 11 15.51 5.75 -16.05
CA THR A 11 15.65 5.00 -17.32
C THR A 11 14.70 3.80 -17.39
N LEU A 12 14.14 3.39 -16.24
CA LEU A 12 13.15 2.32 -16.16
C LEU A 12 11.89 2.63 -16.97
N GLY A 13 11.43 3.90 -16.96
CA GLY A 13 10.32 4.38 -17.80
C GLY A 13 8.93 3.82 -17.43
N ILE A 14 8.76 3.17 -16.28
CA ILE A 14 7.50 2.56 -15.84
C ILE A 14 6.71 3.56 -15.01
N ARG A 15 5.41 3.66 -15.31
CA ARG A 15 4.50 4.66 -14.72
C ARG A 15 3.61 4.10 -13.61
N TYR A 16 3.47 2.78 -13.51
CA TYR A 16 2.53 2.12 -12.59
C TYR A 16 3.25 1.16 -11.67
N ALA A 17 2.94 1.22 -10.37
CA ALA A 17 3.55 0.35 -9.38
C ALA A 17 2.52 -0.42 -8.55
N ILE A 18 2.86 -1.66 -8.20
CA ILE A 18 2.15 -2.48 -7.21
C ILE A 18 3.07 -2.67 -6.01
N LEU A 19 2.56 -2.31 -4.83
CA LEU A 19 3.35 -2.19 -3.61
C LEU A 19 2.90 -3.20 -2.54
N PRO A 20 3.41 -4.44 -2.50
CA PRO A 20 3.24 -5.32 -1.34
C PRO A 20 4.17 -4.87 -0.20
N GLY A 21 3.84 -5.19 1.05
CA GLY A 21 4.75 -4.97 2.17
C GLY A 21 5.91 -5.98 2.17
N ASP A 22 5.58 -7.26 2.06
CA ASP A 22 6.52 -8.38 2.12
C ASP A 22 7.20 -8.65 0.77
N PRO A 23 8.55 -8.70 0.71
CA PRO A 23 9.29 -9.05 -0.50
C PRO A 23 8.91 -10.41 -1.12
N ALA A 24 8.51 -11.39 -0.31
CA ALA A 24 8.10 -12.70 -0.80
C ALA A 24 6.78 -12.67 -1.61
N ARG A 25 5.95 -11.65 -1.42
CA ARG A 25 4.72 -11.49 -2.22
C ARG A 25 4.97 -11.14 -3.68
N LEU A 26 6.17 -10.64 -4.02
CA LEU A 26 6.53 -10.37 -5.40
C LEU A 26 6.46 -11.62 -6.28
N ASP A 27 6.76 -12.79 -5.74
CA ASP A 27 6.67 -14.05 -6.51
C ASP A 27 5.23 -14.36 -6.95
N ARG A 28 4.24 -14.02 -6.11
CA ARG A 28 2.83 -14.17 -6.46
C ARG A 28 2.36 -13.15 -7.49
N ILE A 29 2.91 -11.94 -7.45
CA ILE A 29 2.65 -10.89 -8.45
C ILE A 29 3.30 -11.29 -9.77
N ALA A 30 4.57 -11.72 -9.75
CA ALA A 30 5.31 -12.20 -10.90
C ALA A 30 4.56 -13.28 -11.68
N ALA A 31 3.93 -14.23 -10.97
CA ALA A 31 3.12 -15.31 -11.57
C ALA A 31 1.89 -14.81 -12.36
N LYS A 32 1.54 -13.54 -12.28
CA LYS A 32 0.44 -12.89 -13.01
C LYS A 32 0.91 -11.95 -14.13
N LEU A 33 2.23 -11.78 -14.27
CA LEU A 33 2.83 -10.88 -15.25
C LEU A 33 3.53 -11.68 -16.36
N GLU A 34 3.64 -11.05 -17.51
CA GLU A 34 4.44 -11.50 -18.67
C GLU A 34 5.80 -10.78 -18.63
N ASP A 35 6.83 -11.36 -19.27
CA ASP A 35 8.15 -10.77 -19.45
C ASP A 35 8.80 -10.30 -18.14
N VAL A 36 8.66 -11.09 -17.08
CA VAL A 36 9.14 -10.75 -15.73
C VAL A 36 10.66 -10.66 -15.68
N GLN A 37 11.17 -9.58 -15.09
CA GLN A 37 12.59 -9.36 -14.83
C GLN A 37 12.80 -8.83 -13.42
N GLU A 38 13.64 -9.49 -12.64
CA GLU A 38 14.15 -8.96 -11.36
C GLU A 38 15.04 -7.73 -11.62
N LEU A 39 14.88 -6.69 -10.81
CA LEU A 39 15.61 -5.44 -10.97
C LEU A 39 16.61 -5.19 -9.87
N ALA A 40 16.14 -5.15 -8.61
CA ALA A 40 16.98 -4.88 -7.45
C ALA A 40 16.41 -5.55 -6.20
N TYR A 41 17.30 -5.80 -5.24
CA TYR A 41 16.91 -6.19 -3.89
C TYR A 41 17.90 -5.55 -2.90
N ASN A 42 17.43 -4.56 -2.19
CA ASN A 42 18.20 -3.83 -1.20
C ASN A 42 17.34 -3.58 0.04
N ARG A 43 17.77 -4.03 1.21
CA ARG A 43 17.01 -4.00 2.44
C ARG A 43 15.65 -4.72 2.26
N GLU A 44 14.55 -4.07 2.63
CA GLU A 44 13.16 -4.51 2.40
C GLU A 44 12.64 -4.25 0.98
N PHE A 45 13.37 -3.48 0.17
CA PHE A 45 12.96 -3.07 -1.17
C PHE A 45 13.44 -4.07 -2.22
N ARG A 46 12.62 -5.08 -2.50
CA ARG A 46 12.79 -5.98 -3.65
C ARG A 46 11.92 -5.47 -4.79
N SER A 47 12.42 -5.49 -6.01
CA SER A 47 11.69 -5.00 -7.17
C SER A 47 11.82 -5.90 -8.39
N LEU A 48 10.75 -6.01 -9.15
CA LEU A 48 10.69 -6.63 -10.46
C LEU A 48 9.80 -5.80 -11.41
N ARG A 49 10.07 -5.91 -12.69
CA ARG A 49 9.19 -5.42 -13.74
C ARG A 49 8.52 -6.58 -14.45
N GLY A 50 7.39 -6.32 -15.08
CA GLY A 50 6.70 -7.24 -15.96
C GLY A 50 5.62 -6.52 -16.74
N ARG A 51 4.85 -7.26 -17.53
CA ARG A 51 3.75 -6.72 -18.32
C ARG A 51 2.43 -7.37 -17.91
N TYR A 52 1.40 -6.56 -17.81
CA TYR A 52 0.03 -7.02 -17.60
C TYR A 52 -0.88 -6.45 -18.67
N LYS A 53 -1.47 -7.29 -19.51
CA LYS A 53 -2.34 -6.88 -20.63
C LYS A 53 -1.70 -5.77 -21.50
N GLY A 54 -0.40 -5.91 -21.80
CA GLY A 54 0.35 -4.98 -22.64
C GLY A 54 0.86 -3.71 -21.93
N VAL A 55 0.60 -3.55 -20.61
CA VAL A 55 1.07 -2.41 -19.81
C VAL A 55 2.27 -2.83 -18.96
N ASP A 56 3.34 -2.03 -18.99
CA ASP A 56 4.50 -2.24 -18.12
C ASP A 56 4.16 -1.86 -16.68
N VAL A 57 4.47 -2.76 -15.75
CA VAL A 57 4.20 -2.62 -14.32
C VAL A 57 5.46 -2.90 -13.52
N LEU A 58 5.71 -2.09 -12.51
CA LEU A 58 6.71 -2.31 -11.48
C LEU A 58 6.04 -2.94 -10.26
N ALA A 59 6.58 -4.02 -9.72
CA ALA A 59 6.27 -4.46 -8.37
C ALA A 59 7.45 -4.14 -7.46
N LEU A 60 7.18 -3.52 -6.31
CA LEU A 60 8.20 -3.12 -5.34
C LEU A 60 7.68 -3.37 -3.91
N SER A 61 8.41 -4.14 -3.11
CA SER A 61 8.07 -4.30 -1.69
C SER A 61 8.45 -3.05 -0.88
N THR A 62 7.60 -2.69 0.06
CA THR A 62 7.77 -1.48 0.88
C THR A 62 8.26 -1.75 2.30
N GLY A 63 8.34 -3.02 2.71
CA GLY A 63 8.57 -3.36 4.12
C GLY A 63 7.36 -3.02 4.99
N ILE A 64 7.60 -2.79 6.27
CA ILE A 64 6.60 -2.48 7.30
C ILE A 64 6.78 -1.05 7.77
N GLY A 65 5.64 -0.36 7.95
CA GLY A 65 5.57 0.96 8.57
C GLY A 65 5.61 2.13 7.59
N GLY A 66 5.02 3.23 8.02
CA GLY A 66 4.86 4.44 7.22
C GLY A 66 6.17 5.03 6.73
N SER A 67 7.23 4.99 7.54
CA SER A 67 8.54 5.53 7.18
C SER A 67 9.19 4.76 6.02
N SER A 68 9.12 3.42 6.02
CA SER A 68 9.63 2.61 4.93
C SER A 68 8.78 2.77 3.65
N ALA A 69 7.45 2.77 3.79
CA ALA A 69 6.55 3.03 2.68
C ALA A 69 6.76 4.43 2.06
N GLY A 70 6.95 5.45 2.89
CA GLY A 70 7.22 6.82 2.45
C GLY A 70 8.52 6.92 1.62
N ILE A 71 9.60 6.27 2.06
CA ILE A 71 10.84 6.21 1.27
C ILE A 71 10.57 5.58 -0.11
N ALA A 72 9.85 4.46 -0.16
CA ALA A 72 9.53 3.80 -1.42
C ALA A 72 8.74 4.72 -2.36
N VAL A 73 7.70 5.40 -1.86
CA VAL A 73 6.83 6.27 -2.65
C VAL A 73 7.58 7.48 -3.18
N GLU A 74 8.38 8.14 -2.34
CA GLU A 74 9.21 9.28 -2.75
C GLU A 74 10.21 8.89 -3.85
N GLU A 75 10.92 7.79 -3.66
CA GLU A 75 11.90 7.34 -4.65
C GLU A 75 11.24 6.84 -5.94
N LEU A 76 10.03 6.25 -5.87
CA LEU A 76 9.22 5.92 -7.04
C LEU A 76 8.75 7.16 -7.80
N HIS A 77 8.31 8.20 -7.08
CA HIS A 77 7.97 9.49 -7.67
C HIS A 77 9.18 10.10 -8.41
N ASN A 78 10.35 10.11 -7.78
CA ASN A 78 11.59 10.64 -8.37
C ASN A 78 11.99 9.95 -9.69
N ILE A 79 11.63 8.69 -9.88
CA ILE A 79 11.92 7.95 -11.12
C ILE A 79 10.76 7.95 -12.13
N GLY A 80 9.69 8.70 -11.85
CA GLY A 80 8.60 8.95 -12.80
C GLY A 80 7.39 8.01 -12.69
N VAL A 81 7.26 7.23 -11.61
CA VAL A 81 6.02 6.49 -11.32
C VAL A 81 4.91 7.49 -11.03
N GLN A 82 3.75 7.31 -11.66
CA GLN A 82 2.63 8.25 -11.60
C GLN A 82 1.47 7.73 -10.76
N ALA A 83 1.35 6.40 -10.63
CA ALA A 83 0.29 5.78 -9.86
C ALA A 83 0.79 4.51 -9.19
N ALA A 84 0.42 4.33 -7.94
CA ALA A 84 0.79 3.17 -7.14
C ALA A 84 -0.42 2.61 -6.39
N ILE A 85 -0.55 1.28 -6.37
CA ILE A 85 -1.55 0.58 -5.58
C ILE A 85 -0.84 -0.29 -4.57
N ARG A 86 -1.11 -0.09 -3.27
CA ARG A 86 -0.58 -0.96 -2.23
C ARG A 86 -1.50 -2.15 -2.00
N ILE A 87 -0.91 -3.34 -1.96
CA ILE A 87 -1.57 -4.60 -1.60
C ILE A 87 -1.01 -5.07 -0.26
N GLY A 88 -1.65 -4.64 0.81
CA GLY A 88 -1.26 -4.97 2.19
C GLY A 88 -2.16 -6.03 2.82
N SER A 89 -1.75 -6.52 3.98
CA SER A 89 -2.62 -7.20 4.93
C SER A 89 -3.03 -6.21 6.02
N CYS A 90 -4.24 -6.36 6.55
CA CYS A 90 -4.73 -5.56 7.67
C CYS A 90 -5.43 -6.45 8.70
N GLY A 91 -5.48 -6.00 9.94
CA GLY A 91 -6.32 -6.59 10.95
C GLY A 91 -7.76 -6.07 10.80
N ALA A 92 -8.75 -6.96 10.67
CA ALA A 92 -10.15 -6.54 10.60
C ALA A 92 -10.64 -6.02 11.96
N LEU A 93 -11.29 -4.86 11.95
CA LEU A 93 -11.89 -4.23 13.13
C LEU A 93 -13.42 -4.40 13.20
N GLN A 94 -14.02 -4.95 12.15
CA GLN A 94 -15.45 -5.22 12.10
C GLN A 94 -15.76 -6.73 12.02
N LYS A 95 -16.74 -7.18 12.77
CA LYS A 95 -17.11 -8.61 12.87
C LYS A 95 -17.60 -9.24 11.56
N GLY A 96 -17.99 -8.45 10.59
CA GLY A 96 -18.53 -8.93 9.31
C GLY A 96 -17.48 -9.14 8.24
N ILE A 97 -16.20 -8.88 8.52
CA ILE A 97 -15.10 -9.02 7.56
C ILE A 97 -14.40 -10.36 7.75
N GLY A 98 -14.47 -11.21 6.73
CA GLY A 98 -13.86 -12.54 6.73
C GLY A 98 -12.39 -12.57 6.30
N LEU A 99 -11.72 -13.69 6.56
CA LEU A 99 -10.35 -13.90 6.10
C LEU A 99 -10.27 -13.93 4.57
N GLY A 100 -9.35 -13.15 4.00
CA GLY A 100 -9.13 -13.07 2.55
C GLY A 100 -10.09 -12.13 1.82
N GLU A 101 -11.06 -11.53 2.51
CA GLU A 101 -11.88 -10.45 1.95
C GLU A 101 -11.08 -9.15 1.84
N LEU A 102 -11.47 -8.30 0.90
CA LEU A 102 -10.75 -7.07 0.60
C LEU A 102 -11.35 -5.88 1.33
N VAL A 103 -10.51 -5.10 1.99
CA VAL A 103 -10.87 -3.75 2.44
C VAL A 103 -10.35 -2.76 1.39
N LEU A 104 -11.25 -2.13 0.65
CA LEU A 104 -10.94 -1.05 -0.27
C LEU A 104 -10.95 0.27 0.52
N VAL A 105 -9.77 0.80 0.77
CA VAL A 105 -9.59 1.91 1.70
C VAL A 105 -9.86 3.23 1.01
N THR A 106 -10.83 4.01 1.52
CA THR A 106 -11.17 5.36 1.03
C THR A 106 -10.37 6.45 1.71
N GLY A 107 -9.91 6.20 2.93
CA GLY A 107 -9.12 7.13 3.73
C GLY A 107 -8.55 6.44 4.96
N ALA A 108 -7.59 7.08 5.61
CA ALA A 108 -6.93 6.54 6.78
C ALA A 108 -6.96 7.49 7.97
N VAL A 109 -7.16 6.92 9.15
CA VAL A 109 -6.83 7.60 10.41
C VAL A 109 -5.32 7.70 10.51
N ARG A 110 -4.80 8.91 10.67
CA ARG A 110 -3.37 9.21 10.71
C ARG A 110 -2.82 9.13 12.12
N ASP A 111 -2.65 7.90 12.60
CA ASP A 111 -2.11 7.63 13.95
C ASP A 111 -0.66 7.12 13.91
N ASP A 112 -0.01 7.34 12.79
CA ASP A 112 1.40 7.09 12.52
C ASP A 112 2.25 8.35 12.71
N GLY A 113 3.55 8.20 12.85
CA GLY A 113 4.51 9.30 12.89
C GLY A 113 4.90 9.81 11.51
N ALA A 114 5.02 8.90 10.52
CA ALA A 114 5.54 9.21 9.20
C ALA A 114 4.66 10.23 8.46
N SER A 115 3.34 10.02 8.38
CA SER A 115 2.44 10.94 7.69
C SER A 115 2.46 12.34 8.31
N LYS A 116 2.64 12.43 9.64
CA LYS A 116 2.72 13.72 10.36
C LYS A 116 4.01 14.49 10.08
N ALA A 117 5.07 13.80 9.64
CA ALA A 117 6.31 14.45 9.23
C ALA A 117 6.19 15.13 7.86
N TYR A 118 5.32 14.64 6.97
CA TYR A 118 5.08 15.24 5.65
C TYR A 118 4.15 16.45 5.73
N VAL A 119 3.01 16.33 6.41
CA VAL A 119 2.02 17.41 6.53
C VAL A 119 1.37 17.42 7.91
N PRO A 120 0.81 18.56 8.37
CA PRO A 120 0.12 18.64 9.67
C PRO A 120 -0.95 17.56 9.84
N ALA A 121 -1.16 17.09 11.08
CA ALA A 121 -2.10 15.99 11.39
C ALA A 121 -3.55 16.25 10.96
N ILE A 122 -3.94 17.51 10.81
CA ILE A 122 -5.27 17.94 10.34
C ILE A 122 -5.50 17.66 8.84
N TYR A 123 -4.44 17.46 8.05
CA TYR A 123 -4.56 17.12 6.63
C TYR A 123 -5.11 15.69 6.48
N PRO A 124 -6.17 15.46 5.68
CA PRO A 124 -6.77 14.14 5.55
C PRO A 124 -5.90 13.22 4.68
N ALA A 125 -5.72 11.97 5.09
CA ALA A 125 -5.17 10.91 4.25
C ALA A 125 -6.30 10.23 3.49
N VAL A 126 -6.41 10.51 2.19
CA VAL A 126 -7.50 10.01 1.33
C VAL A 126 -6.93 9.33 0.08
N ALA A 127 -7.60 8.28 -0.37
CA ALA A 127 -7.25 7.60 -1.61
C ALA A 127 -7.48 8.51 -2.82
N ASP A 128 -6.67 8.33 -3.88
CA ASP A 128 -6.98 8.93 -5.18
C ASP A 128 -8.30 8.38 -5.71
N PHE A 129 -9.22 9.28 -6.07
CA PHE A 129 -10.58 8.92 -6.47
C PHE A 129 -10.62 8.05 -7.72
N THR A 130 -9.76 8.31 -8.68
CA THR A 130 -9.72 7.57 -9.96
C THR A 130 -9.19 6.15 -9.75
N LEU A 131 -8.06 6.01 -9.03
CA LEU A 131 -7.50 4.70 -8.71
C LEU A 131 -8.43 3.87 -7.84
N TYR A 132 -9.07 4.51 -6.85
CA TYR A 132 -10.07 3.84 -6.01
C TYR A 132 -11.20 3.26 -6.87
N GLY A 133 -11.76 4.07 -7.78
CA GLY A 133 -12.79 3.61 -8.73
C GLY A 133 -12.34 2.42 -9.56
N CYS A 134 -11.09 2.44 -10.06
CA CYS A 134 -10.51 1.31 -10.79
C CYS A 134 -10.42 0.04 -9.92
N CYS A 135 -10.05 0.17 -8.65
CA CYS A 135 -10.00 -0.96 -7.72
C CYS A 135 -11.38 -1.57 -7.47
N VAL A 136 -12.41 -0.73 -7.28
CA VAL A 136 -13.81 -1.17 -7.12
C VAL A 136 -14.27 -1.96 -8.34
N GLU A 137 -14.06 -1.46 -9.54
CA GLU A 137 -14.48 -2.14 -10.78
C GLU A 137 -13.70 -3.45 -11.01
N ALA A 138 -12.42 -3.46 -10.69
CA ALA A 138 -11.61 -4.68 -10.79
C ALA A 138 -12.09 -5.75 -9.80
N ALA A 139 -12.38 -5.37 -8.55
CA ALA A 139 -12.90 -6.28 -7.54
C ALA A 139 -14.26 -6.87 -7.94
N LYS A 140 -15.17 -6.05 -8.45
CA LYS A 140 -16.47 -6.52 -9.01
C LYS A 140 -16.27 -7.52 -10.15
N THR A 141 -15.37 -7.22 -11.09
CA THR A 141 -15.09 -8.09 -12.23
C THR A 141 -14.54 -9.46 -11.78
N LEU A 142 -13.78 -9.48 -10.70
CA LEU A 142 -13.23 -10.70 -10.12
C LEU A 142 -14.20 -11.44 -9.19
N GLY A 143 -15.36 -10.86 -8.88
CA GLY A 143 -16.30 -11.40 -7.91
C GLY A 143 -15.75 -11.44 -6.49
N ALA A 144 -14.82 -10.55 -6.17
CA ALA A 144 -14.21 -10.48 -4.84
C ALA A 144 -15.21 -9.88 -3.82
N VAL A 145 -15.21 -10.42 -2.61
CA VAL A 145 -15.95 -9.81 -1.49
C VAL A 145 -15.17 -8.59 -1.01
N THR A 146 -15.81 -7.43 -1.01
CA THR A 146 -15.19 -6.15 -0.66
C THR A 146 -15.95 -5.43 0.44
N HIS A 147 -15.19 -4.71 1.26
CA HIS A 147 -15.68 -3.75 2.25
C HIS A 147 -15.02 -2.41 1.95
N GLU A 148 -15.82 -1.35 1.86
CA GLU A 148 -15.35 -0.03 1.44
C GLU A 148 -15.40 0.95 2.60
N GLY A 149 -14.27 1.56 2.97
CA GLY A 149 -14.24 2.51 4.07
C GLY A 149 -12.86 2.86 4.60
N ILE A 150 -12.81 3.31 5.85
CA ILE A 150 -11.64 3.87 6.49
C ILE A 150 -10.81 2.78 7.16
N CYS A 151 -9.47 2.91 7.07
CA CYS A 151 -8.48 2.13 7.79
C CYS A 151 -7.84 2.97 8.90
N HIS A 152 -7.38 2.35 9.98
CA HIS A 152 -6.57 2.96 11.01
C HIS A 152 -5.10 2.60 10.75
N SER A 153 -4.26 3.61 10.49
CA SER A 153 -2.82 3.42 10.36
C SER A 153 -2.14 3.84 11.65
N HIS A 154 -1.55 2.88 12.35
CA HIS A 154 -0.86 3.07 13.62
C HIS A 154 0.65 2.87 13.49
N GLU A 155 1.42 3.41 14.46
CA GLU A 155 2.88 3.41 14.40
C GLU A 155 3.50 2.09 14.86
N SER A 156 2.92 1.42 15.86
CA SER A 156 3.50 0.22 16.47
C SER A 156 2.54 -0.95 16.47
N PHE A 157 3.03 -2.11 15.98
CA PHE A 157 2.25 -3.34 15.98
C PHE A 157 2.02 -3.88 17.39
N TYR A 158 3.00 -3.73 18.28
CA TYR A 158 2.93 -4.18 19.67
C TYR A 158 2.93 -2.98 20.62
N HIS A 159 1.77 -2.70 21.24
CA HIS A 159 1.66 -1.74 22.33
C HIS A 159 0.59 -2.20 23.34
N GLU A 160 0.69 -1.71 24.58
CA GLU A 160 -0.09 -2.21 25.71
C GLU A 160 -1.59 -2.00 25.54
N GLU A 161 -2.01 -0.91 24.88
CA GLU A 161 -3.42 -0.52 24.73
C GLU A 161 -4.07 -0.99 23.42
N ASN A 162 -3.41 -1.85 22.66
CA ASN A 162 -3.84 -2.26 21.32
C ASN A 162 -5.29 -2.75 21.23
N GLU A 163 -5.75 -3.54 22.22
CA GLU A 163 -7.14 -4.02 22.28
C GLU A 163 -8.15 -2.89 22.49
N ALA A 164 -7.82 -1.97 23.41
CA ALA A 164 -8.70 -0.82 23.73
C ALA A 164 -8.79 0.13 22.53
N GLU A 165 -7.68 0.38 21.87
CA GLU A 165 -7.61 1.22 20.67
C GLU A 165 -8.37 0.60 19.50
N SER A 166 -8.17 -0.69 19.23
CA SER A 166 -8.93 -1.43 18.22
C SER A 166 -10.43 -1.38 18.49
N ALA A 167 -10.86 -1.54 19.73
CA ALA A 167 -12.25 -1.43 20.13
C ALA A 167 -12.79 -0.01 19.97
N TYR A 168 -11.97 1.01 20.24
CA TYR A 168 -12.36 2.41 20.02
C TYR A 168 -12.62 2.69 18.52
N TRP A 169 -11.67 2.32 17.65
CA TRP A 169 -11.81 2.55 16.21
C TRP A 169 -12.91 1.71 15.58
N SER A 170 -13.09 0.47 16.05
CA SER A 170 -14.21 -0.37 15.65
C SER A 170 -15.57 0.32 15.89
N LYS A 171 -15.76 0.93 17.06
CA LYS A 171 -16.98 1.70 17.41
C LYS A 171 -17.20 2.93 16.50
N LYS A 172 -16.13 3.44 15.87
CA LYS A 172 -16.20 4.56 14.92
C LYS A 172 -16.47 4.11 13.48
N GLY A 173 -16.63 2.80 13.25
CA GLY A 173 -16.88 2.25 11.93
C GLY A 173 -15.63 2.04 11.07
N VAL A 174 -14.43 2.14 11.66
CA VAL A 174 -13.19 1.83 10.97
C VAL A 174 -13.13 0.34 10.67
N LEU A 175 -12.77 -0.02 9.44
CA LEU A 175 -12.88 -1.39 8.92
C LEU A 175 -11.69 -2.27 9.26
N GLY A 176 -10.49 -1.71 9.22
CA GLY A 176 -9.25 -2.44 9.45
C GLY A 176 -8.13 -1.57 9.99
N ALA A 177 -7.07 -2.21 10.43
CA ALA A 177 -5.85 -1.55 10.92
C ALA A 177 -4.63 -2.03 10.14
N ASP A 178 -3.75 -1.09 9.79
CA ASP A 178 -2.46 -1.31 9.15
C ASP A 178 -1.40 -0.33 9.70
N MET A 179 -0.25 -0.25 9.06
CA MET A 179 0.85 0.63 9.48
C MET A 179 1.36 1.55 8.35
N GLU A 180 0.71 1.59 7.18
CA GLU A 180 1.28 2.28 6.01
C GLU A 180 0.29 3.17 5.24
N THR A 181 -0.99 2.88 5.29
CA THR A 181 -1.99 3.55 4.44
C THR A 181 -2.01 5.06 4.65
N ALA A 182 -1.85 5.54 5.89
CA ALA A 182 -1.82 6.99 6.15
C ALA A 182 -0.62 7.66 5.46
N ALA A 183 0.57 7.08 5.56
CA ALA A 183 1.76 7.61 4.89
C ALA A 183 1.65 7.53 3.36
N LEU A 184 1.02 6.47 2.83
CA LEU A 184 0.80 6.31 1.39
C LEU A 184 -0.15 7.37 0.81
N PHE A 185 -1.18 7.77 1.56
CA PHE A 185 -2.21 8.70 1.11
C PHE A 185 -1.91 10.17 1.42
N THR A 186 -0.82 10.43 2.13
CA THR A 186 -0.38 11.77 2.49
C THR A 186 0.70 12.30 1.56
#